data_cacb265a5b16da8b963e3f97971cd7ab
#
_entry.id   cacb265a5b16da8b963e3f97971cd7ab
#
_cell.length_a   1.000
_cell.length_b   1.000
_cell.length_c   1.000
_cell.angle_alpha   90.00
_cell.angle_beta   90.00
_cell.angle_gamma   90.00
#
_symmetry.space_group_name_H-M   'P 1'
#
loop_
_entity.id
_entity.type
_entity.pdbx_description
1 polymer ?
#
loop_
_entity_poly.entity_id
_entity_poly.type
_entity_poly.pdbx_seq_one_letter_code
_entity_poly.pdbx_strand_id
1 'polypeptide(L)'
;DIDAVCGFANGCKRIDDIEKGALQRVFGDKLATMPLFEVKERVGEGRAGSAALAAAEAALLLNGELASDNAYFIAGDGSVASKSADATNLKKILIISFAAGGSYSAVVFGKNP
;
A
#
# COMPACT_ATOMS: atom_id res chain seq x y z
N ASP A 1 14.17 0.72 5.90
CA ASP A 1 13.71 -0.21 4.87
C ASP A 1 12.22 -0.47 5.00
N ILE A 2 11.49 -0.27 3.91
CA ILE A 2 10.05 -0.51 3.84
C ILE A 2 9.83 -1.88 3.21
N ASP A 3 8.97 -2.69 3.81
CA ASP A 3 8.68 -4.06 3.36
C ASP A 3 7.40 -4.16 2.54
N ALA A 4 6.47 -3.24 2.75
CA ALA A 4 5.19 -3.22 2.03
C ALA A 4 4.59 -1.82 2.03
N VAL A 5 3.61 -1.59 1.17
CA VAL A 5 2.91 -0.30 1.08
C VAL A 5 1.39 -0.55 1.13
N CYS A 6 0.70 0.20 1.99
CA CYS A 6 -0.74 0.35 1.91
C CYS A 6 -1.02 1.65 1.16
N GLY A 7 -1.38 1.53 -0.11
CA GLY A 7 -1.54 2.66 -1.01
C GLY A 7 -2.89 3.34 -0.87
N PHE A 8 -3.00 4.49 -1.50
CA PHE A 8 -4.24 5.25 -1.53
C PHE A 8 -5.29 4.62 -2.47
N ALA A 9 -4.88 4.22 -3.65
CA ALA A 9 -5.62 3.51 -4.72
C ALA A 9 -7.14 3.59 -4.63
N ASN A 10 -7.72 4.69 -5.12
CA ASN A 10 -9.17 4.91 -5.01
C ASN A 10 -9.97 4.45 -6.23
N GLY A 11 -9.33 3.80 -7.19
CA GLY A 11 -9.95 3.38 -8.44
C GLY A 11 -10.01 4.46 -9.52
N CYS A 12 -9.59 5.67 -9.21
CA CYS A 12 -9.45 6.72 -10.22
C CYS A 12 -8.12 6.56 -10.94
N LYS A 13 -8.17 6.18 -12.22
CA LYS A 13 -6.97 5.87 -13.00
C LYS A 13 -5.90 6.96 -12.92
N ARG A 14 -6.30 8.21 -12.99
CA ARG A 14 -5.36 9.33 -12.95
C ARG A 14 -4.59 9.39 -11.62
N ILE A 15 -5.29 9.20 -10.51
CA ILE A 15 -4.69 9.23 -9.18
C ILE A 15 -3.81 8.00 -8.97
N ASP A 16 -4.30 6.84 -9.39
CA ASP A 16 -3.57 5.59 -9.27
C ASP A 16 -2.27 5.62 -10.10
N ASP A 17 -2.29 6.22 -11.29
CA ASP A 17 -1.10 6.38 -12.13
C ASP A 17 -0.08 7.33 -11.47
N ILE A 18 -0.54 8.39 -10.83
CA ILE A 18 0.34 9.32 -10.10
C ILE A 18 1.00 8.60 -8.92
N GLU A 19 0.24 7.85 -8.15
CA GLU A 19 0.75 7.08 -7.02
C GLU A 19 1.78 6.06 -7.48
N LYS A 20 1.46 5.31 -8.53
CA LYS A 20 2.38 4.33 -9.10
C LYS A 20 3.69 4.97 -9.55
N GLY A 21 3.61 6.10 -10.23
CA GLY A 21 4.80 6.84 -10.66
C GLY A 21 5.65 7.32 -9.49
N ALA A 22 5.04 7.77 -8.42
CA ALA A 22 5.74 8.18 -7.21
C ALA A 22 6.44 7.00 -6.53
N LEU A 23 5.77 5.88 -6.43
CA LEU A 23 6.34 4.65 -5.85
C LEU A 23 7.54 4.15 -6.68
N GLN A 24 7.43 4.22 -8.01
CA GLN A 24 8.54 3.84 -8.90
C GLN A 24 9.77 4.74 -8.71
N ARG A 25 9.57 6.03 -8.49
CA ARG A 25 10.68 6.97 -8.22
C ARG A 25 11.37 6.69 -6.89
N VAL A 26 10.61 6.32 -5.87
CA VAL A 26 11.14 6.11 -4.52
C VAL A 26 11.80 4.74 -4.38
N PHE A 27 11.15 3.69 -4.87
CA PHE A 27 11.56 2.31 -4.63
C PHE A 27 12.25 1.64 -5.81
N GLY A 28 12.05 2.15 -7.04
CA GLY A 28 12.71 1.59 -8.22
C GLY A 28 12.40 0.11 -8.41
N ASP A 29 13.43 -0.67 -8.67
CA ASP A 29 13.30 -2.12 -8.95
C ASP A 29 12.78 -2.93 -7.76
N LYS A 30 12.87 -2.41 -6.56
CA LYS A 30 12.36 -3.08 -5.36
C LYS A 30 10.85 -3.30 -5.40
N LEU A 31 10.11 -2.48 -6.15
CA LEU A 31 8.66 -2.62 -6.30
C LEU A 31 8.23 -3.96 -6.90
N ALA A 32 9.07 -4.57 -7.73
CA ALA A 32 8.74 -5.86 -8.34
C ALA A 32 8.53 -6.97 -7.30
N THR A 33 9.16 -6.83 -6.12
CA THR A 33 9.07 -7.80 -5.03
C THR A 33 8.43 -7.23 -3.76
N MET A 34 8.05 -5.96 -3.77
CA MET A 34 7.42 -5.30 -2.62
C MET A 34 5.90 -5.37 -2.75
N PRO A 35 5.20 -6.06 -1.82
CA PRO A 35 3.75 -6.13 -1.89
C PRO A 35 3.09 -4.78 -1.61
N LEU A 36 2.05 -4.48 -2.40
CA LEU A 36 1.18 -3.32 -2.24
C LEU A 36 -0.20 -3.82 -1.85
N PHE A 37 -0.80 -3.18 -0.87
CA PHE A 37 -2.13 -3.54 -0.38
C PHE A 37 -3.08 -2.34 -0.53
N GLU A 38 -4.33 -2.60 -0.87
CA GLU A 38 -5.34 -1.58 -1.16
C GLU A 38 -6.61 -1.86 -0.37
N VAL A 39 -6.75 -1.22 0.80
CA VAL A 39 -7.92 -1.42 1.66
C VAL A 39 -9.23 -1.02 0.97
N LYS A 40 -9.19 -0.01 0.11
CA LYS A 40 -10.39 0.47 -0.59
C LYS A 40 -11.01 -0.56 -1.53
N GLU A 41 -10.21 -1.47 -2.03
CA GLU A 41 -10.69 -2.57 -2.84
C GLU A 41 -11.61 -3.51 -2.05
N ARG A 42 -11.36 -3.62 -0.73
CA ARG A 42 -12.16 -4.47 0.16
C ARG A 42 -13.43 -3.79 0.66
N VAL A 43 -13.33 -2.49 0.99
CA VAL A 43 -14.39 -1.75 1.70
C VAL A 43 -14.89 -0.52 0.96
N GLY A 44 -14.32 -0.20 -0.20
CA GLY A 44 -14.67 0.99 -0.97
C GLY A 44 -14.02 2.26 -0.45
N GLU A 45 -14.37 3.39 -1.06
CA GLU A 45 -13.82 4.69 -0.71
C GLU A 45 -14.44 5.21 0.58
N GLY A 46 -13.64 5.34 1.62
CA GLY A 46 -14.05 5.84 2.94
C GLY A 46 -13.77 7.32 3.16
N ARG A 47 -13.28 8.03 2.15
CA ARG A 47 -12.92 9.45 2.23
C ARG A 47 -12.02 9.73 3.44
N ALA A 48 -12.47 10.55 4.39
CA ALA A 48 -11.70 10.88 5.58
C ALA A 48 -11.34 9.66 6.44
N GLY A 49 -12.14 8.59 6.39
CA GLY A 49 -11.87 7.35 7.10
C GLY A 49 -10.88 6.42 6.42
N SER A 50 -10.51 6.67 5.17
CA SER A 50 -9.66 5.76 4.39
C SER A 50 -8.27 5.58 4.98
N ALA A 51 -7.65 6.64 5.49
CA ALA A 51 -6.34 6.56 6.12
C ALA A 51 -6.38 5.71 7.40
N ALA A 52 -7.45 5.84 8.19
CA ALA A 52 -7.64 5.03 9.40
C ALA A 52 -7.84 3.55 9.05
N LEU A 53 -8.59 3.25 7.99
CA LEU A 53 -8.78 1.88 7.50
C LEU A 53 -7.47 1.29 6.99
N ALA A 54 -6.67 2.06 6.26
CA ALA A 54 -5.35 1.62 5.80
C ALA A 54 -4.40 1.37 6.98
N ALA A 55 -4.45 2.20 8.00
CA ALA A 55 -3.66 2.00 9.22
C ALA A 55 -4.08 0.73 9.97
N ALA A 56 -5.39 0.46 10.05
CA ALA A 56 -5.90 -0.77 10.65
C ALA A 56 -5.45 -1.99 9.84
N GLU A 57 -5.53 -1.94 8.52
CA GLU A 57 -5.05 -3.01 7.65
C GLU A 57 -3.56 -3.27 7.87
N ALA A 58 -2.75 -2.22 7.90
CA ALA A 58 -1.31 -2.34 8.13
C ALA A 58 -1.01 -2.99 9.49
N ALA A 59 -1.71 -2.58 10.54
CA ALA A 59 -1.55 -3.16 11.87
C ALA A 59 -1.89 -4.64 11.90
N LEU A 60 -3.00 -5.03 11.25
CA LEU A 60 -3.42 -6.43 11.17
C LEU A 60 -2.44 -7.28 10.37
N LEU A 61 -1.91 -6.74 9.27
CA LEU A 61 -0.88 -7.42 8.47
C LEU A 61 0.39 -7.65 9.28
N LEU A 62 0.86 -6.61 10.00
CA LEU A 62 2.06 -6.72 10.83
C LEU A 62 1.88 -7.72 11.96
N ASN A 63 0.67 -7.86 12.47
CA ASN A 63 0.35 -8.79 13.56
C ASN A 63 0.00 -10.20 13.06
N GLY A 64 -0.02 -10.41 11.75
CA GLY A 64 -0.34 -11.73 11.17
C GLY A 64 -1.81 -12.11 11.22
N GLU A 65 -2.71 -11.14 11.45
CA GLU A 65 -4.15 -11.39 11.62
C GLU A 65 -4.96 -11.18 10.33
N LEU A 66 -4.34 -10.66 9.28
CA LEU A 66 -4.99 -10.43 8.00
C LEU A 66 -4.31 -11.24 6.91
N ALA A 67 -5.13 -11.88 6.07
CA ALA A 67 -4.62 -12.61 4.91
C ALA A 67 -3.98 -11.65 3.90
N SER A 68 -2.87 -12.09 3.33
CA SER A 68 -2.07 -11.31 2.38
C SER A 68 -2.18 -11.85 0.95
N ASP A 69 -3.31 -12.45 0.61
CA ASP A 69 -3.54 -13.07 -0.69
C ASP A 69 -3.89 -12.09 -1.82
N ASN A 70 -4.20 -10.84 -1.49
CA ASN A 70 -4.57 -9.78 -2.45
C ASN A 70 -3.50 -8.69 -2.57
N ALA A 71 -2.24 -9.09 -2.63
CA ALA A 71 -1.16 -8.13 -2.84
C ALA A 71 -0.98 -7.82 -4.33
N TYR A 72 -0.53 -6.60 -4.62
CA TYR A 72 -0.15 -6.17 -5.95
C TYR A 72 1.35 -5.93 -6.01
N PHE A 73 1.92 -6.14 -7.19
CA PHE A 73 3.34 -5.91 -7.46
C PHE A 73 3.47 -5.13 -8.77
N ILE A 74 4.34 -4.15 -8.79
CA ILE A 74 4.59 -3.31 -9.97
C ILE A 74 5.93 -3.69 -10.58
N ALA A 75 5.89 -4.24 -11.79
CA ALA A 75 7.09 -4.58 -12.54
C ALA A 75 7.80 -3.34 -13.08
N GLY A 76 9.05 -3.50 -13.51
CA GLY A 76 9.86 -2.41 -14.03
C GLY A 76 9.26 -1.70 -15.26
N ASP A 77 8.45 -2.40 -16.05
CA ASP A 77 7.73 -1.83 -17.20
C ASP A 77 6.41 -1.13 -16.80
N GLY A 78 6.08 -1.10 -15.49
CA GLY A 78 4.86 -0.51 -14.98
C GLY A 78 3.64 -1.43 -14.97
N SER A 79 3.76 -2.67 -15.43
CA SER A 79 2.66 -3.64 -15.37
C SER A 79 2.40 -4.06 -13.91
N VAL A 80 1.14 -4.37 -13.61
CA VAL A 80 0.68 -4.72 -12.28
C VAL A 80 0.23 -6.18 -12.27
N ALA A 81 0.74 -6.96 -11.31
CA ALA A 81 0.34 -8.34 -11.10
C ALA A 81 -0.22 -8.51 -9.69
N SER A 82 -1.32 -9.25 -9.56
CA SER A 82 -1.92 -9.60 -8.28
C SER A 82 -1.51 -11.03 -7.92
N LYS A 83 -1.02 -11.22 -6.70
CA LYS A 83 -0.66 -12.55 -6.19
C LYS A 83 -0.57 -12.53 -4.67
N SER A 84 -0.53 -13.73 -4.08
CA SER A 84 -0.31 -13.85 -2.64
C SER A 84 1.06 -13.35 -2.24
N ALA A 85 1.13 -12.70 -1.07
CA ALA A 85 2.37 -12.26 -0.46
C ALA A 85 2.59 -12.99 0.86
N ASP A 86 3.85 -13.19 1.21
CA ASP A 86 4.22 -13.71 2.53
C ASP A 86 4.29 -12.55 3.52
N ALA A 87 3.27 -12.45 4.39
CA ALA A 87 3.19 -11.40 5.38
C ALA A 87 4.06 -11.66 6.62
N THR A 88 4.63 -12.85 6.77
CA THR A 88 5.41 -13.21 7.97
C THR A 88 6.70 -12.39 8.09
N ASN A 89 7.23 -11.89 6.99
CA ASN A 89 8.46 -11.11 6.93
C ASN A 89 8.23 -9.60 6.93
N LEU A 90 6.98 -9.14 7.02
CA LEU A 90 6.68 -7.72 7.03
C LEU A 90 6.99 -7.12 8.40
N LYS A 91 7.86 -6.14 8.42
CA LYS A 91 8.28 -5.43 9.64
C LYS A 91 7.93 -3.95 9.60
N LYS A 92 7.92 -3.35 8.43
CA LYS A 92 7.60 -1.92 8.24
C LYS A 92 6.72 -1.74 7.03
N ILE A 93 5.57 -1.11 7.24
CA ILE A 93 4.60 -0.82 6.19
C ILE A 93 4.45 0.69 6.06
N LEU A 94 4.59 1.19 4.84
CA LEU A 94 4.33 2.59 4.50
C LEU A 94 2.85 2.74 4.16
N ILE A 95 2.19 3.71 4.79
CA ILE A 95 0.79 4.05 4.52
C ILE A 95 0.77 5.40 3.83
N ILE A 96 0.15 5.47 2.65
CA ILE A 96 0.03 6.69 1.85
C ILE A 96 -1.42 7.16 1.85
N SER A 97 -1.63 8.45 2.05
CA SER A 97 -2.95 9.06 2.01
C SER A 97 -2.90 10.41 1.30
N PHE A 98 -3.91 10.65 0.46
CA PHE A 98 -4.11 11.93 -0.21
C PHE A 98 -5.47 12.49 0.19
N ALA A 99 -5.55 13.82 0.28
CA ALA A 99 -6.82 14.49 0.51
C ALA A 99 -7.09 15.53 -0.60
N ALA A 100 -8.35 15.79 -0.86
CA ALA A 100 -8.74 16.87 -1.76
C ALA A 100 -8.12 18.20 -1.28
N GLY A 101 -7.65 19.01 -2.23
CA GLY A 101 -6.96 20.25 -1.89
C GLY A 101 -5.45 20.14 -1.76
N GLY A 102 -4.88 18.94 -2.02
CA GLY A 102 -3.44 18.75 -2.13
C GLY A 102 -2.73 18.40 -0.83
N SER A 103 -3.44 17.94 0.19
CA SER A 103 -2.81 17.41 1.40
C SER A 103 -2.37 15.96 1.18
N TYR A 104 -1.14 15.66 1.58
CA TYR A 104 -0.56 14.32 1.45
C TYR A 104 -0.01 13.89 2.80
N SER A 105 -0.11 12.60 3.10
CA SER A 105 0.53 12.04 4.27
C SER A 105 1.19 10.70 3.94
N ALA A 106 2.28 10.43 4.64
CA ALA A 106 2.97 9.16 4.58
C ALA A 106 3.39 8.79 6.00
N VAL A 107 2.95 7.62 6.46
CA VAL A 107 3.22 7.14 7.81
C VAL A 107 3.82 5.75 7.73
N VAL A 108 4.82 5.47 8.53
CA VAL A 108 5.42 4.14 8.60
C VAL A 108 5.00 3.47 9.90
N PHE A 109 4.36 2.32 9.79
CA PHE A 109 4.09 1.44 10.91
C PHE A 109 5.18 0.38 10.99
N GLY A 110 5.77 0.21 12.16
CA GLY A 110 6.77 -0.80 12.39
C GLY A 110 6.34 -1.80 13.44
N LYS A 111 6.77 -3.04 13.27
CA LYS A 111 6.58 -4.09 14.26
C LYS A 111 7.69 -3.96 15.31
N ASN A 112 7.33 -4.04 16.59
CA ASN A 112 8.33 -4.08 17.66
C ASN A 112 9.20 -5.34 17.53
N PRO A 113 10.52 -5.19 17.74
CA PRO A 113 11.43 -6.34 17.70
C PRO A 113 11.14 -7.34 18.81
#